data_981b33e21bcbe28c2dec007a475ac917
#
_entry.id   981b33e21bcbe28c2dec007a475ac917
#
_cell.length_a   1.000
_cell.length_b   1.000
_cell.length_c   1.000
_cell.angle_alpha   90.00
_cell.angle_beta   90.00
_cell.angle_gamma   90.00
#
_symmetry.space_group_name_H-M   'P 1'
#
loop_
_entity.id
_entity.type
_entity.pdbx_description
1 polymer ?
#
loop_
_entity_poly.entity_id
_entity_poly.type
_entity_poly.pdbx_seq_one_letter_code
_entity_poly.pdbx_strand_id
1 'polypeptide(L)'
;RMRALHRQAFGEKGNRGVWRIGVAAAVVAGIIGLAWWASPRDEPPTPDCAAAPAPGVNWSYCDRAGAELIGKDLSGSRMRETGLQRADLRGANLEGADLSFALMGGADLAGANLRGARLFGTDLRGVRLNRARVAGANMAYANLRGASLERVDLSGVPLGNAIWVDGRTCAPESVGECD
;
A
#
# COMPACT_ATOMS: atom_id res chain seq x y z
N ARG A 1 35.38 -76.54 38.20
CA ARG A 1 35.97 -76.54 36.85
C ARG A 1 35.42 -75.30 36.10
N MET A 2 36.32 -74.27 35.99
CA MET A 2 36.33 -73.24 34.95
C MET A 2 35.01 -72.73 34.44
N ARG A 3 34.68 -71.55 34.89
CA ARG A 3 34.23 -70.39 34.14
C ARG A 3 33.90 -69.25 35.10
N ALA A 4 34.90 -68.70 35.72
CA ALA A 4 34.86 -67.34 36.26
C ALA A 4 35.97 -66.59 35.52
N LEU A 5 35.75 -65.38 35.23
CA LEU A 5 36.63 -64.34 34.68
C LEU A 5 36.20 -63.88 33.26
N HIS A 6 35.32 -62.97 33.24
CA HIS A 6 35.43 -61.81 32.40
C HIS A 6 34.26 -60.79 32.72
N ARG A 7 34.42 -60.14 33.85
CA ARG A 7 33.68 -58.93 34.12
C ARG A 7 34.66 -57.91 34.68
N GLN A 8 35.42 -57.35 33.82
CA GLN A 8 36.12 -56.14 34.17
C GLN A 8 36.17 -55.20 32.96
N ALA A 9 35.85 -53.96 33.23
CA ALA A 9 36.23 -52.79 32.51
C ALA A 9 35.46 -52.47 31.21
N PHE A 10 34.23 -52.05 31.36
CA PHE A 10 33.85 -50.84 30.60
C PHE A 10 33.26 -49.86 31.58
N GLY A 11 34.12 -48.95 32.07
CA GLY A 11 33.70 -47.82 32.84
C GLY A 11 32.80 -46.94 32.00
N GLU A 12 31.53 -46.92 32.38
CA GLU A 12 30.61 -45.85 31.93
C GLU A 12 31.11 -44.52 32.42
N LYS A 13 32.02 -43.90 31.71
CA LYS A 13 32.14 -42.44 31.77
C LYS A 13 30.90 -41.87 31.08
N GLY A 14 29.87 -41.72 31.90
CA GLY A 14 28.63 -41.08 31.49
C GLY A 14 28.89 -39.76 30.81
N ASN A 15 28.51 -39.70 29.56
CA ASN A 15 28.56 -38.51 28.70
C ASN A 15 27.49 -37.51 29.16
N ARG A 16 27.63 -37.03 30.43
CA ARG A 16 26.73 -36.00 30.98
C ARG A 16 26.89 -34.64 30.32
N GLY A 17 27.98 -34.42 29.56
CA GLY A 17 28.27 -33.20 28.84
C GLY A 17 27.46 -33.02 27.54
N VAL A 18 27.32 -34.13 26.82
CA VAL A 18 26.65 -34.12 25.48
C VAL A 18 25.15 -33.91 25.63
N TRP A 19 24.52 -34.47 26.67
CA TRP A 19 23.10 -34.24 26.94
C TRP A 19 22.79 -32.78 27.34
N ARG A 20 23.69 -32.13 28.11
CA ARG A 20 23.53 -30.73 28.49
C ARG A 20 23.64 -29.79 27.30
N ILE A 21 24.51 -30.07 26.34
CA ILE A 21 24.67 -29.28 25.12
C ILE A 21 23.44 -29.47 24.22
N GLY A 22 22.97 -30.73 24.08
CA GLY A 22 21.79 -31.04 23.26
C GLY A 22 20.50 -30.37 23.78
N VAL A 23 20.27 -30.39 25.09
CA VAL A 23 19.10 -29.73 25.71
C VAL A 23 19.20 -28.21 25.60
N ALA A 24 20.39 -27.64 25.81
CA ALA A 24 20.60 -26.20 25.66
C ALA A 24 20.36 -25.74 24.20
N ALA A 25 20.86 -26.51 23.22
CA ALA A 25 20.64 -26.21 21.81
C ALA A 25 19.16 -26.33 21.40
N ALA A 26 18.44 -27.32 21.92
CA ALA A 26 17.01 -27.47 21.66
C ALA A 26 16.17 -26.34 22.28
N VAL A 27 16.53 -25.91 23.49
CA VAL A 27 15.85 -24.77 24.18
C VAL A 27 16.11 -23.47 23.42
N VAL A 28 17.36 -23.23 23.00
CA VAL A 28 17.69 -22.01 22.21
C VAL A 28 16.98 -22.03 20.85
N ALA A 29 16.95 -23.17 20.15
CA ALA A 29 16.23 -23.31 18.89
C ALA A 29 14.70 -23.12 19.11
N GLY A 30 14.15 -23.62 20.20
CA GLY A 30 12.76 -23.41 20.57
C GLY A 30 12.44 -21.95 20.88
N ILE A 31 13.31 -21.25 21.62
CA ILE A 31 13.13 -19.82 21.91
C ILE A 31 13.27 -18.96 20.66
N ILE A 32 14.24 -19.27 19.77
CA ILE A 32 14.38 -18.57 18.49
C ILE A 32 13.17 -18.85 17.60
N GLY A 33 12.68 -20.08 17.54
CA GLY A 33 11.50 -20.46 16.78
C GLY A 33 10.23 -19.76 17.30
N LEU A 34 10.07 -19.69 18.62
CA LEU A 34 8.95 -18.96 19.24
C LEU A 34 9.07 -17.45 19.05
N ALA A 35 10.29 -16.89 19.12
CA ALA A 35 10.52 -15.47 18.86
C ALA A 35 10.25 -15.13 17.40
N TRP A 36 10.56 -16.01 16.46
CA TRP A 36 10.28 -15.85 15.05
C TRP A 36 8.78 -15.97 14.74
N TRP A 37 8.07 -16.79 15.48
CA TRP A 37 6.63 -16.98 15.35
C TRP A 37 5.84 -15.87 16.05
N ALA A 38 6.40 -15.31 17.13
CA ALA A 38 5.81 -14.20 17.90
C ALA A 38 6.26 -12.81 17.40
N SER A 39 7.17 -12.71 16.45
CA SER A 39 7.49 -11.43 15.83
C SER A 39 6.23 -10.94 15.12
N PRO A 40 5.77 -9.71 15.39
CA PRO A 40 4.73 -9.10 14.57
C PRO A 40 5.21 -9.19 13.12
N ARG A 41 4.55 -10.00 12.31
CA ARG A 41 4.76 -9.91 10.88
C ARG A 41 4.36 -8.50 10.53
N ASP A 42 5.17 -7.81 9.73
CA ASP A 42 4.79 -6.54 9.12
C ASP A 42 3.64 -6.81 8.14
N GLU A 43 2.53 -7.30 8.64
CA GLU A 43 1.30 -7.37 7.87
C GLU A 43 0.89 -5.93 7.59
N PRO A 44 0.62 -5.62 6.32
CA PRO A 44 0.15 -4.27 6.00
C PRO A 44 -1.08 -3.99 6.86
N PRO A 45 -1.18 -2.80 7.46
CA PRO A 45 -2.30 -2.47 8.32
C PRO A 45 -3.61 -2.76 7.60
N THR A 46 -4.50 -3.49 8.25
CA THR A 46 -5.83 -3.80 7.72
C THR A 46 -6.59 -2.50 7.44
N PRO A 47 -7.46 -2.48 6.41
CA PRO A 47 -8.32 -1.33 6.16
C PRO A 47 -9.17 -0.99 7.39
N ASP A 48 -9.24 0.29 7.75
CA ASP A 48 -10.13 0.79 8.79
C ASP A 48 -11.11 1.80 8.20
N CYS A 49 -12.26 1.31 7.78
CA CYS A 49 -13.28 2.16 7.17
C CYS A 49 -13.97 3.10 8.16
N ALA A 50 -13.79 2.93 9.46
CA ALA A 50 -14.33 3.83 10.47
C ALA A 50 -13.34 4.95 10.86
N ALA A 51 -12.07 4.81 10.49
CA ALA A 51 -11.04 5.79 10.82
C ALA A 51 -11.40 7.19 10.30
N ALA A 52 -11.11 8.19 11.12
CA ALA A 52 -11.21 9.59 10.71
C ALA A 52 -10.15 9.93 9.62
N PRO A 53 -10.41 10.98 8.79
CA PRO A 53 -9.44 11.48 7.84
C PRO A 53 -8.15 11.92 8.54
N ALA A 54 -7.01 11.29 8.19
CA ALA A 54 -5.70 11.57 8.77
C ALA A 54 -4.58 11.16 7.79
N PRO A 55 -3.37 11.71 7.93
CA PRO A 55 -2.20 11.24 7.18
C PRO A 55 -1.98 9.75 7.38
N GLY A 56 -1.68 9.03 6.29
CA GLY A 56 -1.39 7.59 6.31
C GLY A 56 -2.58 6.68 6.61
N VAL A 57 -3.80 7.20 6.71
CA VAL A 57 -5.01 6.38 6.95
C VAL A 57 -5.14 5.29 5.89
N ASN A 58 -5.61 4.12 6.30
CA ASN A 58 -5.86 3.00 5.39
C ASN A 58 -7.36 2.80 5.15
N TRP A 59 -7.86 3.37 4.06
CA TRP A 59 -9.22 3.23 3.58
C TRP A 59 -9.35 2.34 2.34
N SER A 60 -8.35 1.51 2.07
CA SER A 60 -8.40 0.59 0.93
C SER A 60 -9.70 -0.23 0.98
N TYR A 61 -10.37 -0.37 -0.17
CA TYR A 61 -11.64 -1.08 -0.33
C TYR A 61 -12.84 -0.48 0.44
N CYS A 62 -12.68 0.66 1.09
CA CYS A 62 -13.78 1.30 1.82
C CYS A 62 -14.71 2.09 0.89
N ASP A 63 -15.99 2.17 1.24
CA ASP A 63 -16.93 3.08 0.59
C ASP A 63 -16.93 4.43 1.31
N ARG A 64 -16.55 5.47 0.58
CA ARG A 64 -16.48 6.88 0.97
C ARG A 64 -17.18 7.77 -0.05
N ALA A 65 -18.15 7.22 -0.79
CA ALA A 65 -18.90 7.97 -1.77
C ALA A 65 -19.58 9.19 -1.14
N GLY A 66 -19.44 10.35 -1.77
CA GLY A 66 -19.98 11.62 -1.26
C GLY A 66 -19.31 12.16 0.00
N ALA A 67 -18.19 11.61 0.44
CA ALA A 67 -17.50 12.07 1.65
C ALA A 67 -17.09 13.54 1.56
N GLU A 68 -17.25 14.28 2.66
CA GLU A 68 -16.81 15.68 2.79
C GLU A 68 -15.38 15.71 3.35
N LEU A 69 -14.42 15.91 2.46
CA LEU A 69 -12.98 15.83 2.76
C LEU A 69 -12.25 17.14 2.41
N ILE A 70 -12.97 18.26 2.37
CA ILE A 70 -12.42 19.57 2.02
C ILE A 70 -11.26 19.93 2.93
N GLY A 71 -10.09 20.22 2.33
CA GLY A 71 -8.88 20.63 3.04
C GLY A 71 -8.32 19.60 4.02
N LYS A 72 -8.80 18.36 4.04
CA LYS A 72 -8.29 17.32 4.93
C LYS A 72 -6.88 16.89 4.51
N ASP A 73 -6.05 16.57 5.51
CA ASP A 73 -4.76 15.97 5.28
C ASP A 73 -4.90 14.43 5.20
N LEU A 74 -4.70 13.93 3.99
CA LEU A 74 -4.73 12.52 3.62
C LEU A 74 -3.40 12.10 2.98
N SER A 75 -2.32 12.82 3.31
CA SER A 75 -0.99 12.54 2.76
C SER A 75 -0.54 11.11 3.10
N GLY A 76 0.05 10.41 2.13
CA GLY A 76 0.54 9.05 2.27
C GLY A 76 -0.54 8.01 2.58
N SER A 77 -1.84 8.35 2.52
CA SER A 77 -2.92 7.41 2.81
C SER A 77 -3.01 6.30 1.77
N ARG A 78 -3.52 5.14 2.22
CA ARG A 78 -3.82 3.98 1.37
C ARG A 78 -5.31 3.98 1.05
N MET A 79 -5.61 4.24 -0.22
CA MET A 79 -6.99 4.34 -0.71
C MET A 79 -7.19 3.53 -2.00
N ARG A 80 -6.50 2.38 -2.08
CA ARG A 80 -6.67 1.48 -3.23
C ARG A 80 -8.10 0.98 -3.30
N GLU A 81 -8.68 1.03 -4.50
CA GLU A 81 -10.05 0.53 -4.74
C GLU A 81 -11.11 1.16 -3.81
N THR A 82 -10.80 2.32 -3.21
CA THR A 82 -11.75 3.06 -2.38
C THR A 82 -12.84 3.69 -3.26
N GLY A 83 -14.09 3.59 -2.84
CA GLY A 83 -15.20 4.33 -3.44
C GLY A 83 -15.19 5.78 -2.95
N LEU A 84 -14.88 6.74 -3.85
CA LEU A 84 -14.85 8.18 -3.60
C LEU A 84 -15.71 8.93 -4.61
N GLN A 85 -16.70 8.26 -5.19
CA GLN A 85 -17.59 8.88 -6.17
C GLN A 85 -18.28 10.10 -5.56
N ARG A 86 -18.22 11.23 -6.29
CA ARG A 86 -18.82 12.51 -5.87
C ARG A 86 -18.31 13.05 -4.52
N ALA A 87 -17.19 12.54 -3.99
CA ALA A 87 -16.57 13.08 -2.80
C ALA A 87 -16.09 14.51 -3.04
N ASP A 88 -16.18 15.34 -2.02
CA ASP A 88 -15.64 16.70 -2.02
C ASP A 88 -14.25 16.72 -1.39
N LEU A 89 -13.24 16.73 -2.24
CA LEU A 89 -11.82 16.73 -1.90
C LEU A 89 -11.13 18.07 -2.20
N ARG A 90 -11.89 19.15 -2.31
CA ARG A 90 -11.34 20.47 -2.64
C ARG A 90 -10.25 20.87 -1.66
N GLY A 91 -9.08 21.21 -2.19
CA GLY A 91 -7.93 21.61 -1.39
C GLY A 91 -7.37 20.54 -0.46
N ALA A 92 -7.83 19.30 -0.52
CA ALA A 92 -7.30 18.22 0.29
C ALA A 92 -5.82 17.94 -0.03
N ASN A 93 -5.07 17.53 0.97
CA ASN A 93 -3.69 17.08 0.81
C ASN A 93 -3.68 15.56 0.59
N LEU A 94 -3.40 15.14 -0.63
CA LEU A 94 -3.30 13.74 -1.07
C LEU A 94 -1.86 13.41 -1.52
N GLU A 95 -0.87 14.17 -1.04
CA GLU A 95 0.53 13.98 -1.41
C GLU A 95 0.99 12.56 -1.08
N GLY A 96 1.52 11.85 -2.09
CA GLY A 96 1.98 10.48 -1.95
C GLY A 96 0.91 9.44 -1.66
N ALA A 97 -0.38 9.79 -1.70
CA ALA A 97 -1.47 8.84 -1.45
C ALA A 97 -1.54 7.76 -2.55
N ASP A 98 -1.90 6.53 -2.17
CA ASP A 98 -2.17 5.45 -3.10
C ASP A 98 -3.67 5.35 -3.39
N LEU A 99 -4.07 5.92 -4.51
CA LEU A 99 -5.43 5.94 -5.07
C LEU A 99 -5.59 4.95 -6.23
N SER A 100 -4.66 4.00 -6.38
CA SER A 100 -4.71 3.04 -7.49
C SER A 100 -6.06 2.32 -7.51
N PHE A 101 -6.68 2.28 -8.70
CA PHE A 101 -7.99 1.68 -8.94
C PHE A 101 -9.15 2.27 -8.13
N ALA A 102 -8.97 3.41 -7.46
CA ALA A 102 -10.05 4.07 -6.75
C ALA A 102 -11.16 4.53 -7.70
N LEU A 103 -12.40 4.54 -7.21
CA LEU A 103 -13.57 4.97 -7.95
C LEU A 103 -13.87 6.43 -7.56
N MET A 104 -13.48 7.40 -8.39
CA MET A 104 -13.59 8.83 -8.08
C MET A 104 -14.53 9.57 -9.05
N GLY A 105 -15.34 8.86 -9.78
CA GLY A 105 -16.24 9.47 -10.79
C GLY A 105 -17.04 10.62 -10.22
N GLY A 106 -16.92 11.82 -10.86
CA GLY A 106 -17.60 13.04 -10.46
C GLY A 106 -17.12 13.69 -9.15
N ALA A 107 -16.01 13.25 -8.55
CA ALA A 107 -15.44 13.89 -7.38
C ALA A 107 -14.89 15.28 -7.69
N ASP A 108 -14.80 16.15 -6.67
CA ASP A 108 -14.21 17.47 -6.78
C ASP A 108 -12.84 17.52 -6.09
N LEU A 109 -11.79 17.61 -6.88
CA LEU A 109 -10.39 17.72 -6.49
C LEU A 109 -9.81 19.11 -6.78
N ALA A 110 -10.66 20.12 -6.95
CA ALA A 110 -10.18 21.46 -7.29
C ALA A 110 -9.20 21.98 -6.23
N GLY A 111 -7.99 22.36 -6.68
CA GLY A 111 -6.91 22.84 -5.81
C GLY A 111 -6.27 21.79 -4.91
N ALA A 112 -6.63 20.50 -5.00
CA ALA A 112 -6.03 19.44 -4.21
C ALA A 112 -4.53 19.25 -4.51
N ASN A 113 -3.78 18.79 -3.51
CA ASN A 113 -2.38 18.41 -3.65
C ASN A 113 -2.27 16.89 -3.90
N LEU A 114 -2.00 16.51 -5.13
CA LEU A 114 -1.81 15.13 -5.58
C LEU A 114 -0.35 14.82 -5.94
N ARG A 115 0.60 15.59 -5.44
CA ARG A 115 2.03 15.38 -5.75
C ARG A 115 2.47 13.98 -5.37
N GLY A 116 3.10 13.28 -6.30
CA GLY A 116 3.58 11.91 -6.07
C GLY A 116 2.47 10.88 -5.81
N ALA A 117 1.19 11.25 -5.93
CA ALA A 117 0.08 10.32 -5.74
C ALA A 117 0.06 9.23 -6.81
N ARG A 118 -0.39 8.04 -6.45
CA ARG A 118 -0.61 6.94 -7.37
C ARG A 118 -2.07 6.90 -7.81
N LEU A 119 -2.31 7.25 -9.05
CA LEU A 119 -3.62 7.26 -9.69
C LEU A 119 -3.72 6.20 -10.81
N PHE A 120 -2.90 5.15 -10.71
CA PHE A 120 -2.86 4.08 -11.71
C PHE A 120 -4.21 3.37 -11.80
N GLY A 121 -4.79 3.34 -13.00
CA GLY A 121 -6.09 2.68 -13.24
C GLY A 121 -7.29 3.32 -12.53
N THR A 122 -7.16 4.52 -11.97
CA THR A 122 -8.21 5.22 -11.23
C THR A 122 -9.33 5.67 -12.17
N ASP A 123 -10.59 5.51 -11.74
CA ASP A 123 -11.74 6.08 -12.42
C ASP A 123 -11.89 7.57 -12.07
N LEU A 124 -11.45 8.44 -12.98
CA LEU A 124 -11.50 9.90 -12.85
C LEU A 124 -12.55 10.52 -13.77
N ARG A 125 -13.56 9.77 -14.20
CA ARG A 125 -14.58 10.28 -15.12
C ARG A 125 -15.34 11.45 -14.53
N GLY A 126 -15.38 12.56 -15.29
CA GLY A 126 -16.10 13.78 -14.88
C GLY A 126 -15.55 14.44 -13.62
N VAL A 127 -14.34 14.08 -13.18
CA VAL A 127 -13.70 14.68 -12.00
C VAL A 127 -13.31 16.13 -12.28
N ARG A 128 -13.35 17.00 -11.26
CA ARG A 128 -12.81 18.36 -11.34
C ARG A 128 -11.43 18.41 -10.71
N LEU A 129 -10.40 18.58 -11.53
CA LEU A 129 -9.00 18.73 -11.12
C LEU A 129 -8.46 20.15 -11.24
N ASN A 130 -9.34 21.14 -11.48
CA ASN A 130 -8.92 22.50 -11.76
C ASN A 130 -7.94 23.03 -10.70
N ARG A 131 -6.75 23.49 -11.14
CA ARG A 131 -5.66 23.95 -10.28
C ARG A 131 -5.10 22.91 -9.30
N ALA A 132 -5.41 21.63 -9.47
CA ALA A 132 -4.76 20.56 -8.70
C ALA A 132 -3.27 20.48 -9.01
N ARG A 133 -2.47 20.11 -8.03
CA ARG A 133 -1.03 19.93 -8.15
C ARG A 133 -0.74 18.43 -8.30
N VAL A 134 -0.31 18.02 -9.49
CA VAL A 134 -0.14 16.60 -9.85
C VAL A 134 1.31 16.23 -10.18
N ALA A 135 2.28 17.11 -9.89
CA ALA A 135 3.68 16.85 -10.19
C ALA A 135 4.16 15.52 -9.57
N GLY A 136 4.74 14.64 -10.40
CA GLY A 136 5.19 13.32 -9.99
C GLY A 136 4.08 12.29 -9.71
N ALA A 137 2.81 12.65 -9.92
CA ALA A 137 1.72 11.66 -9.86
C ALA A 137 1.81 10.68 -11.03
N ASN A 138 1.24 9.48 -10.86
CA ASN A 138 1.15 8.47 -11.92
C ASN A 138 -0.32 8.24 -12.29
N MET A 139 -0.72 8.65 -13.50
CA MET A 139 -2.07 8.50 -14.05
C MET A 139 -2.15 7.48 -15.20
N ALA A 140 -1.15 6.63 -15.36
CA ALA A 140 -1.21 5.57 -16.36
C ALA A 140 -2.47 4.71 -16.14
N TYR A 141 -3.13 4.33 -17.24
CA TYR A 141 -4.39 3.58 -17.25
C TYR A 141 -5.58 4.28 -16.56
N ALA A 142 -5.45 5.51 -16.09
CA ALA A 142 -6.56 6.26 -15.49
C ALA A 142 -7.62 6.60 -16.56
N ASN A 143 -8.89 6.70 -16.15
CA ASN A 143 -9.97 7.13 -17.03
C ASN A 143 -10.35 8.58 -16.72
N LEU A 144 -9.87 9.50 -17.54
CA LEU A 144 -10.09 10.95 -17.41
C LEU A 144 -11.26 11.47 -18.28
N ARG A 145 -12.07 10.58 -18.85
CA ARG A 145 -13.15 11.01 -19.76
C ARG A 145 -14.06 12.05 -19.12
N GLY A 146 -14.19 13.20 -19.75
CA GLY A 146 -15.01 14.30 -19.24
C GLY A 146 -14.45 15.03 -18.03
N ALA A 147 -13.21 14.74 -17.61
CA ALA A 147 -12.55 15.46 -16.53
C ALA A 147 -12.24 16.91 -16.91
N SER A 148 -12.25 17.80 -15.93
CA SER A 148 -11.83 19.20 -16.09
C SER A 148 -10.42 19.39 -15.55
N LEU A 149 -9.49 19.82 -16.42
CA LEU A 149 -8.05 19.95 -16.16
C LEU A 149 -7.57 21.42 -16.26
N GLU A 150 -8.45 22.40 -16.02
CA GLU A 150 -8.08 23.80 -16.16
C GLU A 150 -6.94 24.19 -15.22
N ARG A 151 -5.85 24.72 -15.79
CA ARG A 151 -4.65 25.15 -15.05
C ARG A 151 -4.00 24.01 -14.24
N VAL A 152 -4.09 22.79 -14.73
CA VAL A 152 -3.32 21.64 -14.23
C VAL A 152 -2.04 21.54 -15.07
N ASP A 153 -0.89 21.50 -14.40
CA ASP A 153 0.38 21.21 -15.05
C ASP A 153 0.62 19.69 -15.00
N LEU A 154 0.54 19.06 -16.16
CA LEU A 154 0.74 17.62 -16.34
C LEU A 154 2.18 17.26 -16.74
N SER A 155 3.08 18.25 -16.80
CA SER A 155 4.47 18.00 -17.21
C SER A 155 5.10 16.85 -16.43
N GLY A 156 5.61 15.84 -17.11
CA GLY A 156 6.23 14.67 -16.51
C GLY A 156 5.28 13.67 -15.85
N VAL A 157 3.95 13.84 -15.98
CA VAL A 157 2.96 12.89 -15.45
C VAL A 157 2.78 11.73 -16.44
N PRO A 158 3.05 10.46 -16.05
CA PRO A 158 2.76 9.30 -16.87
C PRO A 158 1.25 9.17 -17.16
N LEU A 159 0.90 9.10 -18.45
CA LEU A 159 -0.46 8.97 -18.97
C LEU A 159 -0.62 7.73 -19.86
N GLY A 160 0.37 6.86 -19.93
CA GLY A 160 0.37 5.70 -20.80
C GLY A 160 -0.90 4.87 -20.67
N ASN A 161 -1.57 4.59 -21.78
CA ASN A 161 -2.85 3.87 -21.85
C ASN A 161 -4.01 4.50 -21.05
N ALA A 162 -3.88 5.75 -20.62
CA ALA A 162 -5.00 6.47 -19.99
C ALA A 162 -6.09 6.76 -21.05
N ILE A 163 -7.34 6.85 -20.58
CA ILE A 163 -8.43 7.36 -21.41
C ILE A 163 -8.52 8.88 -21.17
N TRP A 164 -8.24 9.65 -22.20
CA TRP A 164 -8.19 11.11 -22.12
C TRP A 164 -9.58 11.77 -21.97
N VAL A 165 -9.59 13.07 -21.75
CA VAL A 165 -10.81 13.84 -21.50
C VAL A 165 -11.86 13.76 -22.62
N ASP A 166 -11.43 13.61 -23.87
CA ASP A 166 -12.27 13.44 -25.05
C ASP A 166 -12.64 11.97 -25.35
N GLY A 167 -12.10 11.03 -24.56
CA GLY A 167 -12.36 9.60 -24.66
C GLY A 167 -11.39 8.81 -25.54
N ARG A 168 -10.38 9.45 -26.15
CA ARG A 168 -9.29 8.73 -26.84
C ARG A 168 -8.37 8.04 -25.84
N THR A 169 -7.70 6.98 -26.27
CA THR A 169 -6.68 6.30 -25.44
C THR A 169 -5.32 6.88 -25.77
N CYS A 170 -4.58 7.28 -24.75
CA CYS A 170 -3.22 7.78 -24.89
C CYS A 170 -2.25 6.65 -25.28
N ALA A 171 -1.20 6.97 -26.03
CA ALA A 171 -0.15 5.99 -26.36
C ALA A 171 0.50 5.44 -25.07
N PRO A 172 1.08 4.23 -25.11
CA PRO A 172 1.69 3.61 -23.91
C PRO A 172 2.78 4.45 -23.25
N GLU A 173 3.49 5.26 -24.03
CA GLU A 173 4.59 6.13 -23.60
C GLU A 173 4.17 7.58 -23.35
N SER A 174 2.88 7.93 -23.42
CA SER A 174 2.41 9.32 -23.22
C SER A 174 2.79 9.85 -21.85
N VAL A 175 3.40 11.04 -21.82
CA VAL A 175 3.83 11.74 -20.62
C VAL A 175 3.52 13.23 -20.76
N GLY A 176 2.79 13.79 -19.81
CA GLY A 176 2.41 15.21 -19.82
C GLY A 176 1.29 15.57 -20.78
N GLU A 177 1.19 14.89 -21.89
CA GLU A 177 0.14 15.03 -22.90
C GLU A 177 -0.26 13.66 -23.44
N CYS A 178 -1.44 13.60 -24.07
CA CYS A 178 -1.97 12.38 -24.63
C CYS A 178 -1.75 12.38 -26.15
N ASP A 179 -0.76 11.63 -26.59
CA ASP A 179 -0.36 11.46 -27.99
C ASP A 179 -1.24 10.42 -28.70
#